data_7b3f51235edd6041f8dc4f79fd256d14
#
_entry.id   7b3f51235edd6041f8dc4f79fd256d14
#
_cell.length_a   1.000
_cell.length_b   1.000
_cell.length_c   1.000
_cell.angle_alpha   90.00
_cell.angle_beta   90.00
_cell.angle_gamma   90.00
#
_symmetry.space_group_name_H-M   'P 1'
#
loop_
_entity.id
_entity.type
_entity.pdbx_description
1 polymer ?
#
loop_
_entity_poly.entity_id
_entity_poly.type
_entity_poly.pdbx_seq_one_letter_code
_entity_poly.pdbx_strand_id
1 'polypeptide(L)'
;MKRFVSVVLATGMSVMFLTSCGKSPEVGSYSYEQIMAKFNGEPERNVTIKVLENDIAVDEGYFGDLIAAFNAEYAEYGIKAEDANMSQYTDLEKNGPLGYGPDVLYDANDKIMRYAENGHVLPLPTERLDVYGAGNLEATVSDSYKMNKYGMDLQFGVPINVQTLVMYYLEDTFKGEADTNKNAVPDVLETYNALYAYSKEIRKGSTNDNRVFGYVQSLNNEYFNFGYLLSYGAYIFGDSTRDIGLAAGESYKGLQVMQALASIMDSDASGDSYTVQAYSGLASGKYRATITTPDVYVKFYNSLVDKYVKTDKMAREDAEKKAAENLKVSDVPRLPRSGDLGEVITDIDSQTFAATMMGGINGYAISSYTKNPKASLLFIDFASRYEQVVARASKLGVVPARKDAAAAENTNAYSEMVYKRIEEGRVTIMPSVRDLSYVWSSVSSMFALVADDVTVKGNGSPKDYNTADSLKALLVKAVDDIKKVMQIS
;
A
#
# COMPACT_ATOMS: atom_id res chain seq x y z
N MET A 1 62.30 -5.01 -57.57
CA MET A 1 62.62 -6.37 -57.12
C MET A 1 63.43 -6.30 -55.84
N LYS A 2 62.89 -6.39 -54.71
CA LYS A 2 63.53 -6.77 -53.43
C LYS A 2 62.39 -7.18 -52.46
N ARG A 3 62.39 -8.44 -52.14
CA ARG A 3 61.49 -9.04 -51.15
C ARG A 3 61.98 -8.66 -49.75
N PHE A 4 61.13 -8.05 -48.94
CA PHE A 4 61.32 -7.91 -47.48
C PHE A 4 60.52 -9.02 -46.78
N VAL A 5 61.23 -9.86 -46.08
CA VAL A 5 60.71 -10.87 -45.17
C VAL A 5 60.58 -10.18 -43.83
N SER A 6 59.35 -10.03 -43.34
CA SER A 6 59.10 -9.55 -41.98
C SER A 6 58.92 -10.74 -41.03
N VAL A 7 59.86 -10.85 -40.10
CA VAL A 7 59.81 -11.79 -38.98
C VAL A 7 58.83 -11.23 -37.95
N VAL A 8 57.76 -11.95 -37.67
CA VAL A 8 56.84 -11.67 -36.58
C VAL A 8 57.36 -12.33 -35.31
N LEU A 9 57.87 -11.55 -34.38
CA LEU A 9 58.10 -11.95 -33.00
C LEU A 9 56.77 -12.05 -32.27
N ALA A 10 56.35 -13.29 -31.97
CA ALA A 10 55.23 -13.54 -31.05
C ALA A 10 55.75 -13.41 -29.62
N THR A 11 55.51 -12.25 -28.98
CA THR A 11 55.61 -12.10 -27.51
C THR A 11 54.35 -12.64 -26.89
N GLY A 12 54.43 -13.81 -26.26
CA GLY A 12 53.36 -14.39 -25.46
C GLY A 12 53.11 -13.52 -24.20
N MET A 13 52.05 -12.69 -24.23
CA MET A 13 51.47 -12.13 -23.02
C MET A 13 50.55 -13.19 -22.40
N SER A 14 51.07 -13.88 -21.38
CA SER A 14 50.23 -14.68 -20.48
C SER A 14 49.36 -13.75 -19.67
N VAL A 15 48.12 -13.57 -20.12
CA VAL A 15 47.08 -12.96 -19.32
C VAL A 15 46.71 -13.97 -18.25
N MET A 16 47.27 -13.77 -17.03
CA MET A 16 46.70 -14.42 -15.84
C MET A 16 45.29 -13.89 -15.63
N PHE A 17 44.31 -14.66 -16.05
CA PHE A 17 42.96 -14.51 -15.52
C PHE A 17 43.03 -14.86 -14.03
N LEU A 18 43.09 -13.83 -13.18
CA LEU A 18 42.72 -13.96 -11.81
C LEU A 18 41.21 -14.26 -11.83
N THR A 19 40.85 -15.54 -11.86
CA THR A 19 39.51 -15.99 -11.47
C THR A 19 39.37 -15.70 -10.00
N SER A 20 39.01 -14.48 -9.67
CA SER A 20 38.33 -14.18 -8.40
C SER A 20 36.98 -14.88 -8.48
N CYS A 21 36.96 -16.17 -8.19
CA CYS A 21 35.75 -16.86 -7.73
C CYS A 21 35.44 -16.33 -6.34
N GLY A 22 34.96 -15.09 -6.27
CA GLY A 22 34.11 -14.67 -5.20
C GLY A 22 32.83 -15.51 -5.36
N LYS A 23 32.69 -16.55 -4.54
CA LYS A 23 31.41 -17.21 -4.39
C LYS A 23 30.42 -16.11 -4.04
N SER A 24 29.45 -15.84 -4.92
CA SER A 24 28.26 -15.12 -4.53
C SER A 24 27.79 -15.75 -3.23
N PRO A 25 27.46 -14.98 -2.19
CA PRO A 25 26.95 -15.58 -0.96
C PRO A 25 25.76 -16.44 -1.37
N GLU A 26 25.83 -17.73 -1.07
CA GLU A 26 24.72 -18.67 -1.34
C GLU A 26 23.52 -18.20 -0.51
N VAL A 27 22.58 -17.54 -1.16
CA VAL A 27 21.29 -17.21 -0.60
C VAL A 27 20.56 -18.53 -0.41
N GLY A 28 20.47 -19.02 0.84
CA GLY A 28 19.64 -20.18 1.18
C GLY A 28 20.33 -21.43 1.74
N SER A 29 21.62 -21.42 2.11
CA SER A 29 22.30 -22.61 2.68
C SER A 29 22.46 -22.58 4.21
N TYR A 30 21.95 -21.57 4.93
CA TYR A 30 22.09 -21.50 6.38
C TYR A 30 20.94 -22.23 7.10
N SER A 31 21.27 -23.03 8.15
CA SER A 31 20.24 -23.55 9.05
C SER A 31 19.62 -22.41 9.87
N TYR A 32 18.41 -22.66 10.43
CA TYR A 32 17.76 -21.70 11.32
C TYR A 32 18.67 -21.28 12.49
N GLU A 33 19.36 -22.23 13.12
CA GLU A 33 20.28 -21.98 14.22
C GLU A 33 21.46 -21.07 13.80
N GLN A 34 21.98 -21.25 12.60
CA GLN A 34 23.06 -20.41 12.07
C GLN A 34 22.56 -18.97 11.81
N ILE A 35 21.30 -18.82 11.39
CA ILE A 35 20.71 -17.50 11.18
C ILE A 35 20.45 -16.82 12.52
N MET A 36 19.83 -17.52 13.49
CA MET A 36 19.56 -16.99 14.82
C MET A 36 20.84 -16.65 15.59
N ALA A 37 21.92 -17.40 15.36
CA ALA A 37 23.22 -17.11 15.96
C ALA A 37 23.78 -15.72 15.57
N LYS A 38 23.34 -15.14 14.44
CA LYS A 38 23.71 -13.77 14.04
C LYS A 38 23.21 -12.72 15.03
N PHE A 39 22.13 -13.01 15.74
CA PHE A 39 21.54 -12.10 16.73
C PHE A 39 22.07 -12.31 18.16
N ASN A 40 22.86 -13.38 18.42
CA ASN A 40 23.36 -13.70 19.74
C ASN A 40 24.50 -12.76 20.19
N GLY A 41 24.59 -12.57 21.53
CA GLY A 41 25.62 -11.76 22.17
C GLY A 41 25.36 -10.27 22.12
N GLU A 42 26.37 -9.48 22.49
CA GLU A 42 26.30 -8.01 22.49
C GLU A 42 26.12 -7.46 21.07
N PRO A 43 25.45 -6.32 20.92
CA PRO A 43 25.34 -5.65 19.61
C PRO A 43 26.73 -5.23 19.09
N GLU A 44 26.81 -5.06 17.77
CA GLU A 44 27.99 -4.48 17.12
C GLU A 44 28.23 -3.07 17.69
N ARG A 45 29.50 -2.65 17.77
CA ARG A 45 29.88 -1.32 18.27
C ARG A 45 30.60 -0.52 17.19
N ASN A 46 30.44 0.81 17.23
CA ASN A 46 31.06 1.74 16.28
C ASN A 46 30.71 1.40 14.82
N VAL A 47 29.41 1.16 14.58
CA VAL A 47 28.87 0.80 13.27
C VAL A 47 27.80 1.79 12.83
N THR A 48 27.65 1.91 11.52
CA THR A 48 26.54 2.64 10.91
C THR A 48 25.71 1.66 10.10
N ILE A 49 24.39 1.64 10.31
CA ILE A 49 23.42 0.88 9.55
C ILE A 49 22.69 1.80 8.57
N LYS A 50 22.39 1.28 7.39
CA LYS A 50 21.63 1.96 6.35
C LYS A 50 20.17 1.53 6.39
N VAL A 51 19.27 2.49 6.53
CA VAL A 51 17.84 2.24 6.62
C VAL A 51 17.14 2.83 5.40
N LEU A 52 16.37 2.02 4.69
CA LEU A 52 15.50 2.45 3.59
C LEU A 52 14.10 2.69 4.14
N GLU A 53 13.59 3.89 3.93
CA GLU A 53 12.24 4.30 4.34
C GLU A 53 11.44 4.78 3.12
N ASN A 54 10.14 5.00 3.26
CA ASN A 54 9.33 5.56 2.21
C ASN A 54 9.52 7.08 2.06
N ASP A 55 9.32 7.57 0.83
CA ASP A 55 9.56 8.97 0.49
C ASP A 55 8.72 9.94 1.34
N ILE A 56 7.48 9.57 1.71
CA ILE A 56 6.62 10.44 2.53
C ILE A 56 7.21 10.66 3.92
N ALA A 57 7.70 9.60 4.57
CA ALA A 57 8.31 9.70 5.89
C ALA A 57 9.61 10.51 5.87
N VAL A 58 10.37 10.43 4.77
CA VAL A 58 11.56 11.22 4.53
C VAL A 58 11.20 12.69 4.30
N ASP A 59 10.32 12.97 3.34
CA ASP A 59 9.91 14.32 2.93
C ASP A 59 9.27 15.12 4.07
N GLU A 60 8.43 14.47 4.88
CA GLU A 60 7.75 15.10 6.01
C GLU A 60 8.64 15.16 7.28
N GLY A 61 9.87 14.68 7.19
CA GLY A 61 10.89 14.78 8.24
C GLY A 61 10.71 13.81 9.42
N TYR A 62 9.72 12.89 9.40
CA TYR A 62 9.56 11.87 10.42
C TYR A 62 10.79 10.97 10.52
N PHE A 63 11.28 10.53 9.36
CA PHE A 63 12.42 9.61 9.32
C PHE A 63 13.71 10.25 9.85
N GLY A 64 13.93 11.53 9.57
CA GLY A 64 15.06 12.29 10.14
C GLY A 64 15.00 12.36 11.66
N ASP A 65 13.82 12.63 12.23
CA ASP A 65 13.59 12.66 13.67
C ASP A 65 13.82 11.28 14.32
N LEU A 66 13.32 10.20 13.68
CA LEU A 66 13.51 8.83 14.15
C LEU A 66 15.01 8.43 14.20
N ILE A 67 15.74 8.74 13.12
CA ILE A 67 17.21 8.50 13.06
C ILE A 67 17.93 9.29 14.15
N ALA A 68 17.59 10.57 14.34
CA ALA A 68 18.23 11.40 15.34
C ALA A 68 17.99 10.86 16.76
N ALA A 69 16.77 10.43 17.08
CA ALA A 69 16.43 9.86 18.37
C ALA A 69 17.15 8.52 18.61
N PHE A 70 17.17 7.63 17.61
CA PHE A 70 17.93 6.37 17.69
C PHE A 70 19.42 6.61 17.91
N ASN A 71 20.03 7.51 17.15
CA ASN A 71 21.45 7.82 17.25
C ASN A 71 21.83 8.42 18.63
N ALA A 72 20.91 9.18 19.24
CA ALA A 72 21.11 9.71 20.58
C ALA A 72 21.05 8.60 21.64
N GLU A 73 20.08 7.67 21.54
CA GLU A 73 19.93 6.58 22.52
C GLU A 73 21.11 5.61 22.50
N TYR A 74 21.62 5.28 21.30
CA TYR A 74 22.71 4.31 21.15
C TYR A 74 24.11 4.91 20.99
N ALA A 75 24.26 6.21 21.33
CA ALA A 75 25.53 6.93 21.18
C ALA A 75 26.70 6.29 21.96
N GLU A 76 26.48 5.77 23.18
CA GLU A 76 27.50 5.12 23.99
C GLU A 76 28.03 3.80 23.39
N TYR A 77 27.24 3.16 22.55
CA TYR A 77 27.64 1.98 21.78
C TYR A 77 28.34 2.34 20.46
N GLY A 78 28.30 3.60 20.06
CA GLY A 78 28.78 4.05 18.77
C GLY A 78 27.94 3.52 17.59
N ILE A 79 26.68 3.13 17.84
CA ILE A 79 25.76 2.64 16.80
C ILE A 79 25.03 3.85 16.21
N LYS A 80 24.99 3.94 14.89
CA LYS A 80 24.26 4.98 14.16
C LYS A 80 23.40 4.37 13.08
N ALA A 81 22.24 4.96 12.85
CA ALA A 81 21.43 4.78 11.65
C ALA A 81 21.61 5.98 10.72
N GLU A 82 21.58 5.74 9.44
CA GLU A 82 21.53 6.78 8.41
C GLU A 82 20.53 6.37 7.31
N ASP A 83 20.01 7.35 6.60
CA ASP A 83 19.22 7.12 5.41
C ASP A 83 20.06 6.35 4.38
N ALA A 84 19.54 5.25 3.85
CA ALA A 84 20.19 4.51 2.78
C ALA A 84 20.35 5.35 1.50
N ASN A 85 19.58 6.44 1.39
CA ASN A 85 19.57 7.35 0.25
C ASN A 85 19.37 6.61 -1.08
N MET A 86 18.38 5.70 -1.06
CA MET A 86 17.97 4.86 -2.18
C MET A 86 16.51 5.13 -2.51
N SER A 87 16.09 4.85 -3.74
CA SER A 87 14.67 4.85 -4.09
C SER A 87 13.91 3.84 -3.22
N GLN A 88 12.75 4.22 -2.69
CA GLN A 88 11.85 3.32 -1.95
C GLN A 88 11.43 2.09 -2.79
N TYR A 89 11.54 2.15 -4.11
CA TYR A 89 11.26 1.04 -5.03
C TYR A 89 12.48 0.15 -5.31
N THR A 90 13.59 0.33 -4.57
CA THR A 90 14.79 -0.49 -4.72
C THR A 90 14.45 -1.97 -4.50
N ASP A 91 14.81 -2.80 -5.49
CA ASP A 91 14.56 -4.24 -5.46
C ASP A 91 15.74 -4.95 -4.78
N LEU A 92 15.51 -5.46 -3.56
CA LEU A 92 16.53 -6.16 -2.76
C LEU A 92 16.96 -7.48 -3.41
N GLU A 93 16.08 -8.17 -4.16
CA GLU A 93 16.43 -9.40 -4.88
C GLU A 93 17.51 -9.18 -5.92
N LYS A 94 17.44 -8.04 -6.61
CA LYS A 94 18.41 -7.69 -7.67
C LYS A 94 19.67 -7.07 -7.10
N ASN A 95 19.53 -6.19 -6.14
CA ASN A 95 20.62 -5.32 -5.67
C ASN A 95 21.38 -5.92 -4.48
N GLY A 96 20.71 -6.64 -3.59
CA GLY A 96 21.31 -7.23 -2.40
C GLY A 96 22.50 -8.16 -2.71
N PRO A 97 22.39 -9.14 -3.65
CA PRO A 97 23.51 -10.01 -4.04
C PRO A 97 24.72 -9.26 -4.57
N LEU A 98 24.54 -8.05 -5.09
CA LEU A 98 25.61 -7.21 -5.60
C LEU A 98 26.27 -6.34 -4.51
N GLY A 99 25.82 -6.48 -3.24
CA GLY A 99 26.25 -5.63 -2.13
C GLY A 99 25.61 -4.23 -2.13
N TYR A 100 24.56 -4.04 -2.92
CA TYR A 100 23.81 -2.82 -3.04
C TYR A 100 22.45 -2.99 -2.36
N GLY A 101 22.32 -2.51 -1.13
CA GLY A 101 21.05 -2.60 -0.42
C GLY A 101 21.16 -2.00 0.98
N PRO A 102 20.02 -1.74 1.62
CA PRO A 102 19.98 -1.30 3.00
C PRO A 102 20.27 -2.45 3.97
N ASP A 103 20.60 -2.13 5.22
CA ASP A 103 20.64 -3.07 6.33
C ASP A 103 19.22 -3.36 6.85
N VAL A 104 18.38 -2.32 6.89
CA VAL A 104 16.96 -2.37 7.26
C VAL A 104 16.13 -1.72 6.15
N LEU A 105 14.99 -2.31 5.82
CA LEU A 105 14.06 -1.77 4.83
C LEU A 105 12.65 -1.70 5.37
N TYR A 106 11.94 -0.63 5.02
CA TYR A 106 10.51 -0.46 5.22
C TYR A 106 9.76 -0.74 3.93
N ASP A 107 8.81 -1.69 3.95
CA ASP A 107 8.05 -2.04 2.76
C ASP A 107 6.71 -2.73 3.12
N ALA A 108 5.87 -3.00 2.12
CA ALA A 108 4.62 -3.74 2.27
C ALA A 108 4.88 -5.24 2.54
N ASN A 109 3.95 -5.88 3.23
CA ASN A 109 4.06 -7.28 3.64
C ASN A 109 4.27 -8.24 2.47
N ASP A 110 3.56 -8.09 1.38
CA ASP A 110 3.69 -8.96 0.19
C ASP A 110 5.10 -8.91 -0.39
N LYS A 111 5.72 -7.74 -0.44
CA LYS A 111 7.09 -7.56 -0.95
C LYS A 111 8.14 -8.10 0.02
N ILE A 112 8.01 -7.80 1.33
CA ILE A 112 8.93 -8.36 2.34
C ILE A 112 8.84 -9.89 2.38
N MET A 113 7.64 -10.46 2.28
CA MET A 113 7.47 -11.90 2.34
C MET A 113 7.97 -12.61 1.08
N ARG A 114 7.88 -11.97 -0.09
CA ARG A 114 8.58 -12.43 -1.29
C ARG A 114 10.11 -12.48 -1.08
N TYR A 115 10.67 -11.46 -0.45
CA TYR A 115 12.08 -11.47 -0.07
C TYR A 115 12.42 -12.56 0.95
N ALA A 116 11.52 -12.82 1.90
CA ALA A 116 11.68 -13.88 2.90
C ALA A 116 11.71 -15.27 2.24
N GLU A 117 10.80 -15.54 1.31
CA GLU A 117 10.76 -16.81 0.56
C GLU A 117 12.08 -17.07 -0.15
N ASN A 118 12.65 -16.05 -0.79
CA ASN A 118 13.89 -16.13 -1.55
C ASN A 118 15.17 -15.92 -0.69
N GLY A 119 15.03 -15.73 0.63
CA GLY A 119 16.15 -15.63 1.57
C GLY A 119 16.88 -14.27 1.57
N HIS A 120 16.26 -13.23 1.07
CA HIS A 120 16.83 -11.87 1.03
C HIS A 120 16.62 -11.06 2.32
N VAL A 121 15.74 -11.51 3.21
CA VAL A 121 15.55 -10.96 4.55
C VAL A 121 15.70 -12.05 5.61
N LEU A 122 16.10 -11.64 6.81
CA LEU A 122 16.33 -12.54 7.93
C LEU A 122 15.04 -12.79 8.73
N PRO A 123 14.80 -14.02 9.24
CA PRO A 123 13.81 -14.23 10.28
C PRO A 123 14.25 -13.52 11.57
N LEU A 124 13.26 -13.03 12.32
CA LEU A 124 13.47 -12.19 13.51
C LEU A 124 13.30 -12.97 14.81
N PRO A 125 14.13 -12.71 15.84
CA PRO A 125 13.94 -13.22 17.19
C PRO A 125 12.85 -12.41 17.91
N THR A 126 11.58 -12.78 17.70
CA THR A 126 10.40 -12.01 18.16
C THR A 126 10.31 -11.85 19.66
N GLU A 127 10.87 -12.78 20.42
CA GLU A 127 10.97 -12.73 21.89
C GLU A 127 11.80 -11.55 22.41
N ARG A 128 12.56 -10.88 21.52
CA ARG A 128 13.40 -9.72 21.82
C ARG A 128 12.79 -8.40 21.35
N LEU A 129 11.58 -8.42 20.80
CA LEU A 129 10.90 -7.27 20.21
C LEU A 129 9.62 -6.98 20.99
N ASP A 130 9.56 -5.82 21.65
CA ASP A 130 8.42 -5.41 22.50
C ASP A 130 7.09 -5.43 21.73
N VAL A 131 7.08 -5.08 20.46
CA VAL A 131 5.88 -5.04 19.61
C VAL A 131 5.17 -6.40 19.53
N TYR A 132 5.88 -7.52 19.67
CA TYR A 132 5.31 -8.87 19.74
C TYR A 132 4.88 -9.28 21.15
N GLY A 133 4.96 -8.39 22.13
CA GLY A 133 4.39 -8.58 23.45
C GLY A 133 2.89 -8.86 23.40
N ALA A 134 2.37 -9.51 24.44
CA ALA A 134 0.99 -9.99 24.48
C ALA A 134 -0.02 -8.83 24.29
N GLY A 135 -0.85 -8.93 23.26
CA GLY A 135 -1.95 -7.99 22.97
C GLY A 135 -1.56 -6.72 22.21
N ASN A 136 -0.30 -6.54 21.84
CA ASN A 136 0.14 -5.34 21.12
C ASN A 136 -0.30 -5.32 19.65
N LEU A 137 -0.47 -6.49 19.02
CA LEU A 137 -0.88 -6.64 17.63
C LEU A 137 -2.15 -7.49 17.52
N GLU A 138 -2.98 -7.19 16.50
CA GLU A 138 -3.99 -8.12 16.04
C GLU A 138 -3.34 -9.33 15.35
N ALA A 139 -3.98 -10.51 15.43
CA ALA A 139 -3.44 -11.74 14.87
C ALA A 139 -3.19 -11.62 13.37
N THR A 140 -4.16 -11.08 12.60
CA THR A 140 -4.04 -10.87 11.16
C THR A 140 -2.91 -9.91 10.78
N VAL A 141 -2.67 -8.90 11.61
CA VAL A 141 -1.56 -7.94 11.43
C VAL A 141 -0.22 -8.62 11.74
N SER A 142 -0.12 -9.35 12.85
CA SER A 142 1.08 -10.11 13.20
C SER A 142 1.42 -11.17 12.15
N ASP A 143 0.42 -11.93 11.70
CA ASP A 143 0.60 -13.04 10.76
C ASP A 143 0.96 -12.58 9.34
N SER A 144 0.80 -11.30 9.02
CA SER A 144 1.15 -10.75 7.70
C SER A 144 2.63 -10.89 7.32
N TYR A 145 3.52 -11.02 8.31
CA TYR A 145 4.96 -11.24 8.13
C TYR A 145 5.42 -12.63 8.54
N LYS A 146 4.48 -13.58 8.66
CA LYS A 146 4.76 -14.94 9.12
C LYS A 146 4.80 -15.93 7.96
N MET A 147 5.77 -16.80 7.99
CA MET A 147 5.93 -17.86 6.99
C MET A 147 6.44 -19.14 7.64
N ASN A 148 5.90 -20.30 7.21
CA ASN A 148 6.48 -21.59 7.56
C ASN A 148 7.75 -21.82 6.74
N LYS A 149 8.88 -21.78 7.39
CA LYS A 149 10.19 -22.03 6.77
C LYS A 149 11.06 -22.81 7.75
N TYR A 150 11.86 -23.72 7.25
CA TYR A 150 12.66 -24.66 8.06
C TYR A 150 11.81 -25.55 9.00
N GLY A 151 10.53 -25.77 8.67
CA GLY A 151 9.60 -26.54 9.48
C GLY A 151 9.06 -25.78 10.71
N MET A 152 9.22 -24.48 10.76
CA MET A 152 8.77 -23.58 11.85
C MET A 152 8.06 -22.37 11.28
N ASP A 153 7.14 -21.82 12.07
CA ASP A 153 6.51 -20.54 11.76
C ASP A 153 7.42 -19.40 12.22
N LEU A 154 7.97 -18.65 11.27
CA LEU A 154 8.94 -17.59 11.51
C LEU A 154 8.40 -16.23 11.07
N GLN A 155 8.76 -15.19 11.82
CA GLN A 155 8.48 -13.79 11.48
C GLN A 155 9.66 -13.19 10.71
N PHE A 156 9.36 -12.45 9.63
CA PHE A 156 10.36 -11.84 8.75
C PHE A 156 10.27 -10.31 8.69
N GLY A 157 9.31 -9.73 9.36
CA GLY A 157 9.13 -8.28 9.45
C GLY A 157 8.42 -7.87 10.73
N VAL A 158 8.52 -6.59 11.06
CA VAL A 158 7.83 -5.97 12.18
C VAL A 158 6.77 -5.03 11.65
N PRO A 159 5.47 -5.29 11.92
CA PRO A 159 4.38 -4.40 11.53
C PRO A 159 4.53 -3.01 12.15
N ILE A 160 4.38 -1.98 11.35
CA ILE A 160 4.46 -0.57 11.79
C ILE A 160 3.13 0.14 11.58
N ASN A 161 2.53 0.01 10.39
CA ASN A 161 1.21 0.58 10.13
C ASN A 161 0.35 -0.31 9.24
N VAL A 162 -0.96 -0.18 9.45
CA VAL A 162 -2.00 -0.83 8.64
C VAL A 162 -2.40 0.09 7.52
N GLN A 163 -2.52 -0.46 6.32
CA GLN A 163 -3.14 0.19 5.18
C GLN A 163 -4.44 -0.48 4.81
N THR A 164 -5.44 0.32 4.48
CA THR A 164 -6.67 -0.09 3.78
C THR A 164 -7.26 1.15 3.14
N LEU A 165 -8.31 1.00 2.34
CA LEU A 165 -8.91 2.16 1.69
C LEU A 165 -9.83 2.92 2.65
N VAL A 166 -9.72 4.24 2.64
CA VAL A 166 -10.58 5.18 3.35
C VAL A 166 -11.07 6.28 2.39
N MET A 167 -12.19 6.91 2.70
CA MET A 167 -12.69 8.02 1.90
C MET A 167 -12.21 9.35 2.47
N TYR A 168 -11.71 10.23 1.60
CA TYR A 168 -11.36 11.61 1.89
C TYR A 168 -12.34 12.56 1.25
N TYR A 169 -12.75 13.60 2.01
CA TYR A 169 -13.57 14.70 1.53
C TYR A 169 -13.33 15.97 2.35
N LEU A 170 -13.82 17.11 1.87
CA LEU A 170 -13.79 18.36 2.62
C LEU A 170 -15.19 18.66 3.18
N GLU A 171 -15.29 18.89 4.49
CA GLU A 171 -16.54 19.22 5.16
C GLU A 171 -17.22 20.44 4.53
N ASP A 172 -16.45 21.50 4.23
CA ASP A 172 -16.96 22.72 3.58
C ASP A 172 -17.65 22.44 2.23
N THR A 173 -17.23 21.39 1.54
CA THR A 173 -17.76 20.99 0.23
C THR A 173 -19.18 20.45 0.33
N PHE A 174 -19.50 19.80 1.46
CA PHE A 174 -20.78 19.16 1.72
C PHE A 174 -21.67 19.94 2.70
N LYS A 175 -21.30 21.20 3.00
CA LYS A 175 -22.19 22.10 3.77
C LYS A 175 -23.52 22.26 3.05
N GLY A 176 -24.60 21.86 3.72
CA GLY A 176 -25.97 21.88 3.19
C GLY A 176 -26.47 20.53 2.66
N GLU A 177 -25.60 19.53 2.55
CA GLU A 177 -26.04 18.15 2.38
C GLU A 177 -26.57 17.60 3.72
N ALA A 178 -27.55 16.67 3.62
CA ALA A 178 -28.13 16.05 4.81
C ALA A 178 -27.15 15.10 5.49
N ASP A 179 -27.26 15.00 6.81
CA ASP A 179 -26.70 13.97 7.68
C ASP A 179 -27.83 13.52 8.61
N THR A 180 -28.69 12.63 8.08
CA THR A 180 -29.96 12.27 8.75
C THR A 180 -29.75 11.38 9.96
N ASN A 181 -28.72 10.55 9.95
CA ASN A 181 -28.38 9.64 11.05
C ASN A 181 -27.41 10.26 12.07
N LYS A 182 -26.88 11.47 11.79
CA LYS A 182 -25.99 12.26 12.67
C LYS A 182 -24.66 11.53 12.99
N ASN A 183 -24.10 10.86 12.01
CA ASN A 183 -22.80 10.18 12.13
C ASN A 183 -21.61 11.04 11.67
N ALA A 184 -21.86 12.31 11.35
CA ALA A 184 -20.89 13.27 10.81
C ALA A 184 -20.39 12.94 9.39
N VAL A 185 -21.08 12.03 8.68
CA VAL A 185 -20.84 11.74 7.26
C VAL A 185 -22.07 12.16 6.47
N PRO A 186 -21.94 13.01 5.42
CA PRO A 186 -23.07 13.39 4.59
C PRO A 186 -23.75 12.16 3.97
N ASP A 187 -25.09 12.11 3.97
CA ASP A 187 -25.89 11.00 3.43
C ASP A 187 -25.46 10.59 2.00
N VAL A 188 -25.04 11.58 1.19
CA VAL A 188 -24.57 11.37 -0.19
C VAL A 188 -23.26 10.59 -0.27
N LEU A 189 -22.55 10.41 0.84
CA LEU A 189 -21.30 9.64 0.94
C LEU A 189 -21.49 8.28 1.62
N GLU A 190 -22.67 7.95 2.14
CA GLU A 190 -22.90 6.71 2.88
C GLU A 190 -23.02 5.46 1.99
N THR A 191 -23.54 5.65 0.77
CA THR A 191 -23.64 4.55 -0.20
C THR A 191 -23.06 4.94 -1.54
N TYR A 192 -22.51 3.97 -2.28
CA TYR A 192 -22.06 4.23 -3.65
C TYR A 192 -23.22 4.67 -4.57
N ASN A 193 -24.46 4.27 -4.29
CA ASN A 193 -25.64 4.72 -5.03
C ASN A 193 -25.89 6.22 -4.85
N ALA A 194 -25.86 6.70 -3.60
CA ALA A 194 -26.04 8.10 -3.29
C ALA A 194 -24.90 8.96 -3.88
N LEU A 195 -23.65 8.49 -3.74
CA LEU A 195 -22.47 9.14 -4.33
C LEU A 195 -22.55 9.19 -5.86
N TYR A 196 -23.02 8.12 -6.50
CA TYR A 196 -23.22 8.06 -7.95
C TYR A 196 -24.28 9.06 -8.42
N ALA A 197 -25.44 9.09 -7.76
CA ALA A 197 -26.50 10.02 -8.07
C ALA A 197 -26.07 11.49 -7.88
N TYR A 198 -25.41 11.79 -6.75
CA TYR A 198 -24.82 13.10 -6.46
C TYR A 198 -23.80 13.52 -7.52
N SER A 199 -22.90 12.62 -7.92
CA SER A 199 -21.89 12.90 -8.94
C SER A 199 -22.49 13.22 -10.30
N LYS A 200 -23.55 12.51 -10.69
CA LYS A 200 -24.30 12.81 -11.95
C LYS A 200 -24.95 14.17 -11.90
N GLU A 201 -25.52 14.56 -10.75
CA GLU A 201 -26.19 15.86 -10.61
C GLU A 201 -25.20 17.03 -10.68
N ILE A 202 -24.08 16.94 -9.97
CA ILE A 202 -23.00 17.96 -10.01
C ILE A 202 -22.50 18.15 -11.46
N ARG A 203 -22.31 17.08 -12.20
CA ARG A 203 -21.81 17.18 -13.57
C ARG A 203 -22.74 17.92 -14.51
N LYS A 204 -24.06 17.86 -14.30
CA LYS A 204 -25.03 18.62 -15.11
C LYS A 204 -24.85 20.14 -14.96
N GLY A 205 -24.42 20.60 -13.77
CA GLY A 205 -24.18 22.01 -13.48
C GLY A 205 -22.79 22.52 -13.89
N SER A 206 -21.87 21.64 -14.33
CA SER A 206 -20.50 22.04 -14.64
C SER A 206 -20.29 22.32 -16.14
N THR A 207 -19.52 23.36 -16.46
CA THR A 207 -19.14 23.74 -17.82
C THR A 207 -17.85 23.02 -18.23
N ASN A 208 -17.53 23.00 -19.55
CA ASN A 208 -16.30 22.38 -20.05
C ASN A 208 -15.02 23.01 -19.45
N ASP A 209 -15.06 24.31 -19.12
CA ASP A 209 -13.92 25.04 -18.58
C ASP A 209 -13.81 24.91 -17.05
N ASN A 210 -14.85 24.43 -16.38
CA ASN A 210 -14.91 24.32 -14.92
C ASN A 210 -15.60 23.01 -14.51
N ARG A 211 -14.99 21.87 -14.90
CA ARG A 211 -15.53 20.55 -14.58
C ARG A 211 -15.33 20.21 -13.11
N VAL A 212 -16.41 19.84 -12.45
CA VAL A 212 -16.44 19.31 -11.10
C VAL A 212 -16.90 17.87 -11.12
N PHE A 213 -16.23 17.03 -10.34
CA PHE A 213 -16.53 15.61 -10.23
C PHE A 213 -16.88 15.28 -8.79
N GLY A 214 -17.96 14.55 -8.56
CA GLY A 214 -18.39 14.14 -7.24
C GLY A 214 -17.42 13.12 -6.61
N TYR A 215 -16.74 12.35 -7.45
CA TYR A 215 -15.86 11.29 -7.01
C TYR A 215 -14.72 11.04 -8.00
N VAL A 216 -13.57 10.60 -7.47
CA VAL A 216 -12.43 10.13 -8.26
C VAL A 216 -11.68 9.03 -7.52
N GLN A 217 -11.19 8.02 -8.23
CA GLN A 217 -10.22 7.03 -7.74
C GLN A 217 -9.40 6.48 -8.92
N SER A 218 -8.29 5.79 -8.62
CA SER A 218 -7.56 5.04 -9.64
C SER A 218 -8.38 3.84 -10.11
N LEU A 219 -8.66 3.75 -11.43
CA LEU A 219 -9.50 2.70 -12.00
C LEU A 219 -8.70 1.46 -12.44
N ASN A 220 -7.42 1.58 -12.68
CA ASN A 220 -6.54 0.50 -13.13
C ASN A 220 -5.68 -0.10 -12.00
N ASN A 221 -5.65 0.50 -10.83
CA ASN A 221 -4.89 0.00 -9.70
C ASN A 221 -5.59 -1.20 -9.05
N GLU A 222 -4.92 -2.33 -9.00
CA GLU A 222 -5.46 -3.59 -8.47
C GLU A 222 -5.78 -3.48 -6.97
N TYR A 223 -4.92 -2.86 -6.18
CA TYR A 223 -5.15 -2.69 -4.75
C TYR A 223 -6.40 -1.85 -4.45
N PHE A 224 -6.65 -0.79 -5.23
CA PHE A 224 -7.82 0.08 -5.05
C PHE A 224 -9.14 -0.59 -5.46
N ASN A 225 -9.12 -1.44 -6.49
CA ASN A 225 -10.34 -1.95 -7.11
C ASN A 225 -10.68 -3.39 -6.72
N PHE A 226 -9.73 -4.16 -6.20
CA PHE A 226 -9.97 -5.54 -5.84
C PHE A 226 -11.06 -5.70 -4.76
N GLY A 227 -11.20 -4.69 -3.89
CA GLY A 227 -12.23 -4.63 -2.85
C GLY A 227 -13.66 -4.77 -3.40
N TYR A 228 -13.92 -4.29 -4.61
CA TYR A 228 -15.22 -4.48 -5.25
C TYR A 228 -15.49 -5.96 -5.55
N LEU A 229 -14.49 -6.70 -6.03
CA LEU A 229 -14.65 -8.13 -6.28
C LEU A 229 -14.81 -8.91 -4.97
N LEU A 230 -13.97 -8.62 -3.96
CA LEU A 230 -14.03 -9.24 -2.63
C LEU A 230 -15.40 -9.05 -2.00
N SER A 231 -15.98 -7.86 -2.10
CA SER A 231 -17.27 -7.51 -1.53
C SER A 231 -18.42 -8.36 -2.10
N TYR A 232 -18.29 -8.87 -3.31
CA TYR A 232 -19.29 -9.75 -3.95
C TYR A 232 -18.86 -11.22 -3.99
N GLY A 233 -17.92 -11.62 -3.11
CA GLY A 233 -17.61 -13.02 -2.86
C GLY A 233 -16.43 -13.59 -3.63
N ALA A 234 -15.63 -12.75 -4.32
CA ALA A 234 -14.33 -13.17 -4.82
C ALA A 234 -13.35 -13.42 -3.65
N TYR A 235 -12.32 -14.16 -3.92
CA TYR A 235 -11.12 -14.29 -3.09
C TYR A 235 -9.88 -14.33 -3.99
N ILE A 236 -8.70 -14.07 -3.42
CA ILE A 236 -7.46 -14.11 -4.19
C ILE A 236 -7.02 -15.56 -4.34
N PHE A 237 -6.72 -16.20 -3.21
CA PHE A 237 -6.37 -17.61 -3.14
C PHE A 237 -7.25 -18.30 -2.09
N GLY A 238 -7.69 -19.53 -2.38
CA GLY A 238 -8.40 -20.39 -1.46
C GLY A 238 -7.44 -21.28 -0.64
N ASP A 239 -7.65 -22.60 -0.65
CA ASP A 239 -6.83 -23.55 0.12
C ASP A 239 -5.36 -23.62 -0.38
N SER A 240 -5.07 -23.12 -1.56
CA SER A 240 -3.73 -23.01 -2.13
C SER A 240 -3.65 -21.89 -3.16
N THR A 241 -2.44 -21.50 -3.57
CA THR A 241 -2.24 -20.49 -4.63
C THR A 241 -2.72 -20.95 -6.01
N ARG A 242 -3.10 -22.24 -6.15
CA ARG A 242 -3.74 -22.77 -7.37
C ARG A 242 -5.25 -22.54 -7.41
N ASP A 243 -5.85 -22.30 -6.26
CA ASP A 243 -7.28 -21.99 -6.12
C ASP A 243 -7.49 -20.48 -6.20
N ILE A 244 -7.77 -19.99 -7.41
CA ILE A 244 -7.91 -18.56 -7.73
C ILE A 244 -9.38 -18.22 -7.85
N GLY A 245 -9.91 -17.43 -6.93
CA GLY A 245 -11.33 -17.16 -6.76
C GLY A 245 -11.83 -15.85 -7.35
N LEU A 246 -11.22 -15.29 -8.40
CA LEU A 246 -11.68 -14.02 -8.98
C LEU A 246 -13.10 -14.08 -9.54
N ALA A 247 -13.49 -15.24 -10.08
CA ALA A 247 -14.83 -15.48 -10.65
C ALA A 247 -15.80 -16.11 -9.63
N ALA A 248 -15.43 -16.18 -8.35
CA ALA A 248 -16.28 -16.74 -7.31
C ALA A 248 -17.42 -15.79 -6.92
N GLY A 249 -18.49 -16.36 -6.35
CA GLY A 249 -19.65 -15.61 -5.92
C GLY A 249 -20.31 -14.82 -7.03
N GLU A 250 -20.67 -13.58 -6.73
CA GLU A 250 -21.24 -12.63 -7.67
C GLU A 250 -20.24 -11.52 -8.04
N SER A 251 -18.95 -11.82 -8.07
CA SER A 251 -17.85 -10.85 -8.29
C SER A 251 -18.01 -9.98 -9.53
N TYR A 252 -18.74 -10.45 -10.56
CA TYR A 252 -19.11 -9.64 -11.75
C TYR A 252 -19.87 -8.36 -11.37
N LYS A 253 -20.62 -8.34 -10.25
CA LYS A 253 -21.28 -7.15 -9.73
C LYS A 253 -20.27 -6.08 -9.31
N GLY A 254 -19.10 -6.50 -8.78
CA GLY A 254 -17.99 -5.59 -8.50
C GLY A 254 -17.50 -4.87 -9.75
N LEU A 255 -17.40 -5.56 -10.88
CA LEU A 255 -17.07 -4.95 -12.16
C LEU A 255 -18.19 -4.01 -12.68
N GLN A 256 -19.48 -4.33 -12.43
CA GLN A 256 -20.58 -3.41 -12.73
C GLN A 256 -20.49 -2.10 -11.92
N VAL A 257 -20.17 -2.20 -10.62
CA VAL A 257 -19.91 -1.01 -9.79
C VAL A 257 -18.76 -0.18 -10.37
N MET A 258 -17.65 -0.81 -10.76
CA MET A 258 -16.52 -0.11 -11.39
C MET A 258 -16.91 0.60 -12.69
N GLN A 259 -17.71 -0.04 -13.55
CA GLN A 259 -18.23 0.58 -14.79
C GLN A 259 -19.08 1.82 -14.49
N ALA A 260 -19.97 1.73 -13.50
CA ALA A 260 -20.78 2.85 -13.10
C ALA A 260 -19.91 4.00 -12.56
N LEU A 261 -18.94 3.72 -11.70
CA LEU A 261 -17.99 4.72 -11.18
C LEU A 261 -17.16 5.34 -12.31
N ALA A 262 -16.65 4.53 -13.25
CA ALA A 262 -15.90 5.03 -14.40
C ALA A 262 -16.71 6.07 -15.21
N SER A 263 -18.03 5.90 -15.33
CA SER A 263 -18.91 6.81 -16.06
C SER A 263 -19.05 8.21 -15.47
N ILE A 264 -18.74 8.37 -14.18
CA ILE A 264 -18.88 9.64 -13.44
C ILE A 264 -17.55 10.31 -13.08
N MET A 265 -16.43 9.60 -13.22
CA MET A 265 -15.11 10.10 -12.86
C MET A 265 -14.44 10.91 -13.97
N ASP A 266 -13.38 11.60 -13.58
CA ASP A 266 -12.48 12.28 -14.52
C ASP A 266 -11.58 11.25 -15.19
N SER A 267 -11.75 11.03 -16.48
CA SER A 267 -10.95 10.08 -17.26
C SER A 267 -9.46 10.39 -17.22
N ASP A 268 -9.10 11.67 -17.08
CA ASP A 268 -7.70 12.10 -17.04
C ASP A 268 -7.03 11.74 -15.72
N ALA A 269 -7.82 11.52 -14.64
CA ALA A 269 -7.35 11.16 -13.30
C ALA A 269 -7.41 9.65 -13.01
N SER A 270 -7.89 8.83 -13.93
CA SER A 270 -8.14 7.40 -13.70
C SER A 270 -6.90 6.51 -13.79
N GLY A 271 -5.76 7.03 -14.26
CA GLY A 271 -4.49 6.31 -14.41
C GLY A 271 -3.47 6.59 -13.31
N ASP A 272 -2.20 6.34 -13.57
CA ASP A 272 -1.09 6.45 -12.62
C ASP A 272 -0.85 7.87 -12.09
N SER A 273 -1.28 8.90 -12.82
CA SER A 273 -1.23 10.30 -12.37
C SER A 273 -2.29 10.65 -11.31
N TYR A 274 -3.17 9.72 -10.99
CA TYR A 274 -4.30 9.91 -10.08
C TYR A 274 -3.91 10.52 -8.74
N THR A 275 -2.90 10.00 -8.05
CA THR A 275 -2.53 10.42 -6.71
C THR A 275 -2.19 11.91 -6.64
N VAL A 276 -1.36 12.39 -7.55
CA VAL A 276 -0.97 13.80 -7.59
C VAL A 276 -2.15 14.72 -7.95
N GLN A 277 -3.00 14.29 -8.87
CA GLN A 277 -4.18 15.05 -9.26
C GLN A 277 -5.25 15.07 -8.15
N ALA A 278 -5.38 13.98 -7.38
CA ALA A 278 -6.35 13.91 -6.29
C ALA A 278 -6.06 14.91 -5.17
N TYR A 279 -4.80 15.10 -4.78
CA TYR A 279 -4.44 16.04 -3.70
C TYR A 279 -4.85 17.48 -4.06
N SER A 280 -4.39 17.98 -5.18
CA SER A 280 -4.73 19.33 -5.64
C SER A 280 -6.19 19.47 -6.06
N GLY A 281 -6.77 18.43 -6.64
CA GLY A 281 -8.15 18.39 -7.09
C GLY A 281 -9.16 18.46 -5.94
N LEU A 282 -8.89 17.76 -4.83
CA LEU A 282 -9.68 17.85 -3.61
C LEU A 282 -9.55 19.26 -2.99
N ALA A 283 -8.32 19.76 -2.83
CA ALA A 283 -8.06 21.08 -2.26
C ALA A 283 -8.70 22.21 -3.07
N SER A 284 -8.73 22.12 -4.40
CA SER A 284 -9.36 23.12 -5.28
C SER A 284 -10.87 22.97 -5.40
N GLY A 285 -11.45 21.84 -4.95
CA GLY A 285 -12.86 21.52 -5.12
C GLY A 285 -13.21 20.96 -6.53
N LYS A 286 -12.22 20.65 -7.37
CA LYS A 286 -12.44 19.94 -8.64
C LYS A 286 -13.03 18.53 -8.37
N TYR A 287 -12.50 17.85 -7.37
CA TYR A 287 -13.02 16.58 -6.87
C TYR A 287 -13.65 16.77 -5.51
N ARG A 288 -14.83 16.20 -5.29
CA ARG A 288 -15.57 16.34 -4.04
C ARG A 288 -15.15 15.30 -3.01
N ALA A 289 -14.94 14.07 -3.45
CA ALA A 289 -14.49 12.96 -2.63
C ALA A 289 -13.52 12.04 -3.40
N THR A 290 -12.70 11.33 -2.68
CA THR A 290 -11.78 10.31 -3.24
C THR A 290 -11.56 9.19 -2.25
N ILE A 291 -11.20 7.99 -2.74
CA ILE A 291 -10.81 6.85 -1.92
C ILE A 291 -9.34 6.56 -2.17
N THR A 292 -8.56 6.46 -1.09
CA THR A 292 -7.15 6.06 -1.10
C THR A 292 -6.73 5.57 0.29
N THR A 293 -5.45 5.31 0.49
CA THR A 293 -4.88 4.79 1.74
C THR A 293 -4.60 5.91 2.76
N PRO A 294 -4.58 5.62 4.08
CA PRO A 294 -4.32 6.61 5.12
C PRO A 294 -2.92 7.24 5.07
N ASP A 295 -1.93 6.53 4.55
CA ASP A 295 -0.53 6.99 4.52
C ASP A 295 -0.28 8.22 3.64
N VAL A 296 -1.25 8.61 2.83
CA VAL A 296 -1.20 9.84 2.03
C VAL A 296 -1.97 11.01 2.67
N TYR A 297 -2.51 10.85 3.89
CA TYR A 297 -3.25 11.92 4.59
C TYR A 297 -2.49 13.24 4.60
N VAL A 298 -1.21 13.21 4.95
CA VAL A 298 -0.38 14.42 5.04
C VAL A 298 -0.25 15.16 3.70
N LYS A 299 -0.31 14.44 2.56
CA LYS A 299 -0.27 15.06 1.23
C LYS A 299 -1.56 15.84 0.93
N PHE A 300 -2.73 15.33 1.32
CA PHE A 300 -4.01 16.07 1.23
C PHE A 300 -4.00 17.27 2.15
N TYR A 301 -3.57 17.09 3.40
CA TYR A 301 -3.47 18.15 4.38
C TYR A 301 -2.57 19.29 3.89
N ASN A 302 -1.36 19.01 3.45
CA ASN A 302 -0.41 20.00 2.96
C ASN A 302 -0.92 20.71 1.69
N SER A 303 -1.56 19.99 0.77
CA SER A 303 -2.21 20.60 -0.41
C SER A 303 -3.29 21.61 0.00
N LEU A 304 -4.04 21.30 1.04
CA LEU A 304 -5.10 22.16 1.54
C LEU A 304 -4.54 23.39 2.26
N VAL A 305 -3.52 23.20 3.12
CA VAL A 305 -2.80 24.32 3.76
C VAL A 305 -2.21 25.25 2.71
N ASP A 306 -1.55 24.71 1.71
CA ASP A 306 -0.96 25.48 0.60
C ASP A 306 -2.02 26.29 -0.17
N LYS A 307 -3.17 25.72 -0.43
CA LYS A 307 -4.30 26.43 -1.05
C LYS A 307 -4.76 27.59 -0.18
N TYR A 308 -4.96 27.38 1.14
CA TYR A 308 -5.40 28.43 2.05
C TYR A 308 -4.37 29.55 2.17
N VAL A 309 -3.08 29.23 2.27
CA VAL A 309 -2.02 30.24 2.35
C VAL A 309 -1.84 30.98 1.01
N LYS A 310 -1.68 30.24 -0.09
CA LYS A 310 -1.28 30.81 -1.39
C LYS A 310 -2.45 31.47 -2.13
N THR A 311 -3.63 30.85 -2.07
CA THR A 311 -4.82 31.29 -2.82
C THR A 311 -5.74 32.17 -1.96
N ASP A 312 -6.10 31.67 -0.76
CA ASP A 312 -7.05 32.37 0.12
C ASP A 312 -6.37 33.44 1.00
N LYS A 313 -5.00 33.53 0.95
CA LYS A 313 -4.19 34.51 1.66
C LYS A 313 -4.32 34.46 3.20
N MET A 314 -4.58 33.28 3.73
CA MET A 314 -4.65 33.06 5.18
C MET A 314 -3.25 33.06 5.82
N ALA A 315 -3.17 33.44 7.10
CA ALA A 315 -1.97 33.16 7.89
C ALA A 315 -1.76 31.65 8.01
N ARG A 316 -0.51 31.21 8.08
CA ARG A 316 -0.19 29.76 8.04
C ARG A 316 -0.85 29.00 9.19
N GLU A 317 -0.79 29.53 10.41
CA GLU A 317 -1.39 28.92 11.59
C GLU A 317 -2.92 28.72 11.43
N ASP A 318 -3.61 29.76 10.92
CA ASP A 318 -5.05 29.67 10.63
C ASP A 318 -5.36 28.67 9.51
N ALA A 319 -4.50 28.61 8.50
CA ALA A 319 -4.61 27.67 7.39
C ALA A 319 -4.45 26.22 7.86
N GLU A 320 -3.48 25.95 8.71
CA GLU A 320 -3.22 24.63 9.31
C GLU A 320 -4.41 24.17 10.17
N LYS A 321 -4.92 25.06 11.03
CA LYS A 321 -6.11 24.78 11.84
C LYS A 321 -7.32 24.49 10.96
N LYS A 322 -7.59 25.33 9.97
CA LYS A 322 -8.72 25.15 9.05
C LYS A 322 -8.58 23.87 8.23
N ALA A 323 -7.37 23.51 7.80
CA ALA A 323 -7.13 22.27 7.04
C ALA A 323 -7.43 21.04 7.91
N ALA A 324 -7.00 21.02 9.16
CA ALA A 324 -7.28 19.95 10.11
C ALA A 324 -8.79 19.80 10.40
N GLU A 325 -9.50 20.90 10.51
CA GLU A 325 -10.95 20.91 10.74
C GLU A 325 -11.75 20.48 9.50
N ASN A 326 -11.29 20.86 8.29
CA ASN A 326 -12.04 20.68 7.06
C ASN A 326 -11.77 19.36 6.34
N LEU A 327 -10.55 18.80 6.47
CA LEU A 327 -10.21 17.51 5.86
C LEU A 327 -10.80 16.37 6.69
N LYS A 328 -11.73 15.63 6.09
CA LYS A 328 -12.38 14.49 6.73
C LYS A 328 -11.95 13.16 6.12
N VAL A 329 -11.92 12.15 6.97
CA VAL A 329 -11.69 10.75 6.62
C VAL A 329 -12.86 9.94 7.18
N SER A 330 -13.49 9.12 6.32
CA SER A 330 -14.59 8.24 6.71
C SER A 330 -14.39 6.83 6.18
N ASP A 331 -15.28 5.92 6.58
CA ASP A 331 -15.38 4.60 5.95
C ASP A 331 -15.75 4.76 4.47
N VAL A 332 -15.41 3.76 3.67
CA VAL A 332 -15.84 3.70 2.27
C VAL A 332 -17.36 3.51 2.20
N PRO A 333 -18.03 4.03 1.16
CA PRO A 333 -19.48 3.89 1.03
C PRO A 333 -19.92 2.42 1.01
N ARG A 334 -21.13 2.16 1.47
CA ARG A 334 -21.77 0.85 1.39
C ARG A 334 -22.08 0.51 -0.08
N LEU A 335 -21.99 -0.77 -0.42
CA LEU A 335 -22.26 -1.29 -1.77
C LEU A 335 -23.70 -1.81 -1.88
N PRO A 336 -24.40 -1.63 -3.02
CA PRO A 336 -25.70 -2.21 -3.24
C PRO A 336 -25.59 -3.72 -3.42
N ARG A 337 -26.54 -4.47 -2.84
CA ARG A 337 -26.61 -5.95 -3.05
C ARG A 337 -26.84 -6.34 -4.50
N SER A 338 -27.53 -5.50 -5.26
CA SER A 338 -27.79 -5.70 -6.68
C SER A 338 -26.53 -5.54 -7.56
N GLY A 339 -25.51 -4.74 -7.13
CA GLY A 339 -24.42 -4.29 -7.96
C GLY A 339 -24.77 -3.12 -8.89
N ASP A 340 -25.99 -2.61 -8.84
CA ASP A 340 -26.48 -1.50 -9.67
C ASP A 340 -26.44 -0.17 -8.89
N LEU A 341 -25.53 0.73 -9.24
CA LEU A 341 -25.46 2.06 -8.63
C LEU A 341 -26.61 3.00 -9.03
N GLY A 342 -27.38 2.63 -10.06
CA GLY A 342 -28.59 3.36 -10.47
C GLY A 342 -29.83 3.01 -9.62
N GLU A 343 -29.77 1.97 -8.82
CA GLU A 343 -30.85 1.58 -7.90
C GLU A 343 -31.11 2.66 -6.85
N VAL A 344 -32.39 2.98 -6.61
CA VAL A 344 -32.80 3.87 -5.54
C VAL A 344 -32.79 3.12 -4.22
N ILE A 345 -31.94 3.51 -3.30
CA ILE A 345 -31.86 2.92 -1.95
C ILE A 345 -32.93 3.59 -1.06
N THR A 346 -33.88 2.81 -0.62
CA THR A 346 -34.95 3.24 0.31
C THR A 346 -34.80 2.63 1.69
N ASP A 347 -34.07 1.52 1.81
CA ASP A 347 -33.70 0.85 3.04
C ASP A 347 -32.22 0.44 2.95
N ILE A 348 -31.37 1.21 3.64
CA ILE A 348 -29.91 1.05 3.57
C ILE A 348 -29.46 -0.33 4.06
N ASP A 349 -30.09 -0.89 5.08
CA ASP A 349 -29.65 -2.14 5.69
C ASP A 349 -30.04 -3.37 4.87
N SER A 350 -31.23 -3.38 4.28
CA SER A 350 -31.68 -4.51 3.45
C SER A 350 -31.12 -4.48 2.02
N GLN A 351 -30.91 -3.28 1.45
CA GLN A 351 -30.49 -3.15 0.04
C GLN A 351 -28.98 -3.01 -0.12
N THR A 352 -28.24 -2.69 0.96
CA THR A 352 -26.80 -2.49 0.90
C THR A 352 -26.05 -3.35 1.93
N PHE A 353 -24.73 -3.34 1.83
CA PHE A 353 -23.84 -3.92 2.83
C PHE A 353 -22.53 -3.14 2.89
N ALA A 354 -21.85 -3.22 4.04
CA ALA A 354 -20.54 -2.59 4.23
C ALA A 354 -19.48 -3.27 3.35
N ALA A 355 -18.74 -2.49 2.59
CA ALA A 355 -17.75 -3.00 1.64
C ALA A 355 -16.56 -3.67 2.35
N THR A 356 -16.05 -4.74 1.73
CA THR A 356 -14.76 -5.36 2.08
C THR A 356 -13.68 -4.78 1.18
N MET A 357 -12.60 -4.27 1.77
CA MET A 357 -11.50 -3.64 1.04
C MET A 357 -10.21 -4.43 1.18
N MET A 358 -9.31 -4.22 0.23
CA MET A 358 -7.93 -4.67 0.38
C MET A 358 -7.28 -3.97 1.56
N GLY A 359 -6.42 -4.72 2.24
CA GLY A 359 -5.53 -4.21 3.27
C GLY A 359 -4.10 -4.67 3.02
N GLY A 360 -3.17 -3.95 3.60
CA GLY A 360 -1.75 -4.26 3.61
C GLY A 360 -1.13 -3.83 4.93
N ILE A 361 -0.02 -4.41 5.25
CA ILE A 361 0.76 -4.05 6.43
C ILE A 361 2.11 -3.59 5.95
N ASN A 362 2.48 -2.36 6.31
CA ASN A 362 3.83 -1.87 6.08
C ASN A 362 4.66 -2.03 7.34
N GLY A 363 5.92 -2.39 7.17
CA GLY A 363 6.79 -2.64 8.31
C GLY A 363 8.26 -2.74 7.93
N TYR A 364 9.08 -2.96 8.94
CA TYR A 364 10.52 -3.09 8.77
C TYR A 364 10.96 -4.55 8.71
N ALA A 365 11.95 -4.82 7.87
CA ALA A 365 12.65 -6.10 7.79
C ALA A 365 14.16 -5.90 7.80
N ILE A 366 14.91 -6.93 8.20
CA ILE A 366 16.38 -6.93 8.18
C ILE A 366 16.86 -7.65 6.93
N SER A 367 17.67 -6.96 6.13
CA SER A 367 18.32 -7.55 4.95
C SER A 367 19.25 -8.71 5.35
N SER A 368 19.21 -9.82 4.62
CA SER A 368 20.15 -10.93 4.82
C SER A 368 21.61 -10.57 4.47
N TYR A 369 21.79 -9.47 3.76
CA TYR A 369 23.09 -8.94 3.31
C TYR A 369 23.74 -8.00 4.32
N THR A 370 23.04 -7.64 5.41
CA THR A 370 23.60 -6.80 6.47
C THR A 370 24.80 -7.45 7.14
N LYS A 371 25.78 -6.63 7.49
CA LYS A 371 26.94 -7.02 8.32
C LYS A 371 26.70 -6.74 9.80
N ASN A 372 25.62 -6.00 10.13
CA ASN A 372 25.29 -5.52 11.45
C ASN A 372 23.89 -5.97 11.90
N PRO A 373 23.60 -7.28 11.97
CA PRO A 373 22.24 -7.77 12.22
C PRO A 373 21.70 -7.38 13.60
N LYS A 374 22.56 -7.28 14.61
CA LYS A 374 22.14 -6.92 15.99
C LYS A 374 21.84 -5.41 16.10
N ALA A 375 22.66 -4.56 15.48
CA ALA A 375 22.37 -3.13 15.39
C ALA A 375 21.10 -2.86 14.57
N SER A 376 20.88 -3.64 13.50
CA SER A 376 19.64 -3.59 12.70
C SER A 376 18.42 -4.01 13.51
N LEU A 377 18.55 -5.03 14.37
CA LEU A 377 17.48 -5.46 15.28
C LEU A 377 17.14 -4.38 16.31
N LEU A 378 18.16 -3.73 16.90
CA LEU A 378 17.95 -2.60 17.82
C LEU A 378 17.18 -1.45 17.15
N PHE A 379 17.48 -1.17 15.88
CA PHE A 379 16.74 -0.13 15.15
C PHE A 379 15.28 -0.51 14.96
N ILE A 380 14.99 -1.74 14.55
CA ILE A 380 13.61 -2.20 14.36
C ILE A 380 12.85 -2.21 15.67
N ASP A 381 13.47 -2.68 16.78
CA ASP A 381 12.87 -2.62 18.11
C ASP A 381 12.54 -1.17 18.50
N PHE A 382 13.52 -0.26 18.35
CA PHE A 382 13.33 1.16 18.65
C PHE A 382 12.21 1.77 17.82
N ALA A 383 12.20 1.56 16.48
CA ALA A 383 11.23 2.15 15.57
C ALA A 383 9.80 1.62 15.79
N SER A 384 9.65 0.42 16.35
CA SER A 384 8.36 -0.21 16.65
C SER A 384 7.84 0.04 18.08
N ARG A 385 8.56 0.80 18.90
CA ARG A 385 8.09 1.19 20.22
C ARG A 385 6.87 2.10 20.16
N TYR A 386 6.07 2.06 21.21
CA TYR A 386 4.84 2.84 21.30
C TYR A 386 5.03 4.32 20.91
N GLU A 387 6.03 4.99 21.50
CA GLU A 387 6.28 6.42 21.29
C GLU A 387 6.63 6.74 19.84
N GLN A 388 7.42 5.88 19.19
CA GLN A 388 7.83 6.08 17.80
C GLN A 388 6.67 5.85 16.83
N VAL A 389 5.86 4.82 17.09
CA VAL A 389 4.68 4.51 16.28
C VAL A 389 3.61 5.59 16.42
N VAL A 390 3.38 6.11 17.64
CA VAL A 390 2.48 7.26 17.88
C VAL A 390 2.99 8.51 17.18
N ALA A 391 4.30 8.81 17.27
CA ALA A 391 4.90 9.96 16.58
C ALA A 391 4.75 9.85 15.05
N ARG A 392 4.91 8.64 14.49
CA ARG A 392 4.67 8.37 13.06
C ARG A 392 3.22 8.64 12.68
N ALA A 393 2.28 8.12 13.46
CA ALA A 393 0.84 8.29 13.20
C ALA A 393 0.43 9.77 13.27
N SER A 394 0.86 10.50 14.30
CA SER A 394 0.59 11.93 14.47
C SER A 394 1.15 12.76 13.33
N LYS A 395 2.36 12.46 12.86
CA LYS A 395 3.05 13.27 11.84
C LYS A 395 2.59 12.97 10.42
N LEU A 396 2.31 11.69 10.12
CA LEU A 396 2.02 11.24 8.75
C LEU A 396 0.53 10.90 8.53
N GLY A 397 -0.28 10.77 9.59
CA GLY A 397 -1.67 10.35 9.49
C GLY A 397 -1.85 8.85 9.18
N VAL A 398 -0.83 8.02 9.35
CA VAL A 398 -0.92 6.57 9.16
C VAL A 398 -1.70 5.90 10.30
N VAL A 399 -2.27 4.73 10.04
CA VAL A 399 -2.90 3.90 11.09
C VAL A 399 -1.85 3.00 11.72
N PRO A 400 -1.57 3.13 13.04
CA PRO A 400 -0.62 2.28 13.73
C PRO A 400 -0.94 0.80 13.61
N ALA A 401 0.07 -0.07 13.48
CA ALA A 401 -0.11 -1.52 13.60
C ALA A 401 -0.26 -1.96 15.06
N ARG A 402 0.31 -1.20 16.02
CA ARG A 402 0.11 -1.43 17.46
C ARG A 402 -1.26 -0.95 17.90
N LYS A 403 -2.01 -1.83 18.57
CA LYS A 403 -3.37 -1.54 19.07
C LYS A 403 -3.38 -0.41 20.11
N ASP A 404 -2.43 -0.42 21.04
CA ASP A 404 -2.27 0.60 22.07
C ASP A 404 -1.97 1.99 21.47
N ALA A 405 -1.13 2.03 20.43
CA ALA A 405 -0.85 3.27 19.70
C ALA A 405 -2.04 3.73 18.84
N ALA A 406 -2.80 2.81 18.25
CA ALA A 406 -4.01 3.14 17.49
C ALA A 406 -5.12 3.75 18.36
N ALA A 407 -5.16 3.39 19.64
CA ALA A 407 -6.10 3.92 20.63
C ALA A 407 -5.60 5.19 21.34
N ALA A 408 -4.40 5.70 21.04
CA ALA A 408 -3.85 6.87 21.69
C ALA A 408 -4.57 8.17 21.28
N GLU A 409 -4.82 9.09 22.21
CA GLU A 409 -5.55 10.34 21.98
C GLU A 409 -4.92 11.25 20.90
N ASN A 410 -3.61 11.17 20.70
CA ASN A 410 -2.87 11.96 19.74
C ASN A 410 -2.61 11.26 18.40
N THR A 411 -3.28 10.14 18.15
CA THR A 411 -3.35 9.53 16.83
C THR A 411 -4.57 10.06 16.04
N ASN A 412 -4.68 9.66 14.78
CA ASN A 412 -5.81 10.08 13.96
C ASN A 412 -7.12 9.36 14.35
N ALA A 413 -8.24 10.08 14.28
CA ALA A 413 -9.56 9.58 14.70
C ALA A 413 -10.09 8.39 13.86
N TYR A 414 -9.55 8.15 12.67
CA TYR A 414 -9.97 7.05 11.81
C TYR A 414 -9.24 5.73 12.07
N SER A 415 -8.25 5.72 12.96
CA SER A 415 -7.57 4.46 13.36
C SER A 415 -8.55 3.47 13.99
N GLU A 416 -9.42 3.92 14.87
CA GLU A 416 -10.47 3.10 15.48
C GLU A 416 -11.42 2.50 14.41
N MET A 417 -11.84 3.29 13.44
CA MET A 417 -12.67 2.85 12.31
C MET A 417 -11.98 1.74 11.52
N VAL A 418 -10.68 1.88 11.22
CA VAL A 418 -9.93 0.84 10.48
C VAL A 418 -9.82 -0.44 11.29
N TYR A 419 -9.53 -0.36 12.59
CA TYR A 419 -9.47 -1.53 13.46
C TYR A 419 -10.81 -2.25 13.57
N LYS A 420 -11.91 -1.50 13.73
CA LYS A 420 -13.27 -2.07 13.71
C LYS A 420 -13.54 -2.85 12.41
N ARG A 421 -13.10 -2.35 11.27
CA ARG A 421 -13.23 -3.05 9.97
C ARG A 421 -12.40 -4.34 9.91
N ILE A 422 -11.21 -4.37 10.53
CA ILE A 422 -10.40 -5.59 10.65
C ILE A 422 -11.13 -6.62 11.51
N GLU A 423 -11.65 -6.22 12.68
CA GLU A 423 -12.40 -7.08 13.59
C GLU A 423 -13.69 -7.63 12.95
N GLU A 424 -14.35 -6.85 12.11
CA GLU A 424 -15.54 -7.25 11.34
C GLU A 424 -15.22 -8.12 10.12
N GLY A 425 -13.93 -8.42 9.84
CA GLY A 425 -13.50 -9.19 8.67
C GLY A 425 -13.68 -8.44 7.34
N ARG A 426 -13.77 -7.12 7.35
CA ARG A 426 -13.96 -6.26 6.17
C ARG A 426 -12.67 -5.70 5.59
N VAL A 427 -11.54 -6.17 6.07
CA VAL A 427 -10.21 -5.87 5.51
C VAL A 427 -9.56 -7.20 5.15
N THR A 428 -9.34 -7.43 3.87
CA THR A 428 -8.58 -8.58 3.39
C THR A 428 -7.12 -8.18 3.23
N ILE A 429 -6.29 -8.64 4.15
CA ILE A 429 -4.84 -8.39 4.06
C ILE A 429 -4.29 -9.12 2.84
N MET A 430 -3.46 -8.44 2.05
CA MET A 430 -2.79 -9.03 0.89
C MET A 430 -2.06 -10.31 1.27
N PRO A 431 -2.30 -11.43 0.55
CA PRO A 431 -1.57 -12.66 0.78
C PRO A 431 -0.06 -12.46 0.67
N SER A 432 0.66 -12.92 1.67
CA SER A 432 2.12 -12.81 1.77
C SER A 432 2.81 -13.95 1.02
N VAL A 433 2.48 -14.12 -0.26
CA VAL A 433 2.97 -15.20 -1.12
C VAL A 433 3.47 -14.66 -2.45
N ARG A 434 4.53 -15.27 -3.00
CA ARG A 434 5.15 -14.89 -4.27
C ARG A 434 4.16 -14.85 -5.43
N ASP A 435 3.24 -15.80 -5.45
CA ASP A 435 2.29 -16.00 -6.54
C ASP A 435 1.31 -14.82 -6.70
N LEU A 436 1.17 -13.96 -5.68
CA LEU A 436 0.34 -12.76 -5.72
C LEU A 436 0.74 -11.82 -6.87
N SER A 437 2.02 -11.74 -7.22
CA SER A 437 2.52 -10.90 -8.32
C SER A 437 1.92 -11.27 -9.69
N TYR A 438 1.60 -12.54 -9.91
CA TYR A 438 0.94 -13.00 -11.14
C TYR A 438 -0.53 -12.58 -11.18
N VAL A 439 -1.20 -12.56 -10.02
CA VAL A 439 -2.57 -12.08 -9.90
C VAL A 439 -2.66 -10.59 -10.19
N TRP A 440 -1.78 -9.79 -9.59
CA TRP A 440 -1.79 -8.33 -9.73
C TRP A 440 -1.74 -7.89 -11.20
N SER A 441 -0.79 -8.39 -11.98
CA SER A 441 -0.64 -8.03 -13.39
C SER A 441 -1.88 -8.31 -14.23
N SER A 442 -2.51 -9.48 -14.03
CA SER A 442 -3.72 -9.87 -14.78
C SER A 442 -4.94 -9.06 -14.35
N VAL A 443 -5.09 -8.82 -13.04
CA VAL A 443 -6.21 -8.05 -12.48
C VAL A 443 -6.12 -6.58 -12.87
N SER A 444 -4.95 -5.96 -12.80
CA SER A 444 -4.73 -4.58 -13.26
C SER A 444 -5.12 -4.41 -14.73
N SER A 445 -4.69 -5.35 -15.58
CA SER A 445 -5.08 -5.37 -17.00
C SER A 445 -6.59 -5.51 -17.21
N MET A 446 -7.24 -6.36 -16.43
CA MET A 446 -8.70 -6.55 -16.48
C MET A 446 -9.44 -5.28 -16.05
N PHE A 447 -9.01 -4.63 -14.97
CA PHE A 447 -9.64 -3.38 -14.50
C PHE A 447 -9.47 -2.25 -15.52
N ALA A 448 -8.28 -2.13 -16.14
CA ALA A 448 -8.07 -1.18 -17.23
C ALA A 448 -9.02 -1.42 -18.39
N LEU A 449 -9.21 -2.68 -18.81
CA LEU A 449 -10.16 -3.03 -19.88
C LEU A 449 -11.59 -2.63 -19.54
N VAL A 450 -12.03 -2.84 -18.30
CA VAL A 450 -13.37 -2.48 -17.82
C VAL A 450 -13.57 -0.96 -17.81
N ALA A 451 -12.55 -0.21 -17.33
CA ALA A 451 -12.59 1.24 -17.32
C ALA A 451 -12.58 1.84 -18.73
N ASP A 452 -11.69 1.37 -19.61
CA ASP A 452 -11.56 1.83 -20.99
C ASP A 452 -12.82 1.53 -21.82
N ASP A 453 -13.50 0.41 -21.54
CA ASP A 453 -14.75 0.06 -22.20
C ASP A 453 -15.83 1.13 -21.98
N VAL A 454 -15.84 1.77 -20.82
CA VAL A 454 -16.77 2.86 -20.49
C VAL A 454 -16.23 4.21 -20.97
N THR A 455 -14.99 4.54 -20.64
CA THR A 455 -14.46 5.92 -20.79
C THR A 455 -13.98 6.21 -22.20
N VAL A 456 -13.35 5.24 -22.86
CA VAL A 456 -12.72 5.41 -24.17
C VAL A 456 -13.65 4.91 -25.29
N LYS A 457 -14.16 3.69 -25.18
CA LYS A 457 -14.95 3.06 -26.24
C LYS A 457 -16.44 3.41 -26.23
N GLY A 458 -16.99 3.54 -25.03
CA GLY A 458 -18.43 3.63 -24.78
C GLY A 458 -18.96 5.03 -24.51
N ASN A 459 -18.10 6.06 -24.52
CA ASN A 459 -18.47 7.45 -24.25
C ASN A 459 -19.35 7.62 -22.99
N GLY A 460 -18.92 6.98 -21.90
CA GLY A 460 -19.60 7.04 -20.59
C GLY A 460 -20.59 5.89 -20.32
N SER A 461 -20.62 4.87 -21.19
CA SER A 461 -21.43 3.65 -20.99
C SER A 461 -20.65 2.42 -21.44
N PRO A 462 -20.83 1.23 -20.79
CA PRO A 462 -20.17 0.01 -21.22
C PRO A 462 -20.56 -0.36 -22.65
N LYS A 463 -19.58 -0.74 -23.48
CA LYS A 463 -19.78 -1.13 -24.87
C LYS A 463 -19.65 -2.63 -25.10
N ASP A 464 -18.47 -3.17 -24.80
CA ASP A 464 -18.14 -4.58 -25.05
C ASP A 464 -18.54 -5.47 -23.85
N TYR A 465 -18.43 -4.94 -22.61
CA TYR A 465 -18.74 -5.64 -21.36
C TYR A 465 -20.06 -5.16 -20.74
N ASN A 466 -21.12 -5.06 -21.54
CA ASN A 466 -22.40 -4.46 -21.16
C ASN A 466 -23.43 -5.45 -20.57
N THR A 467 -23.05 -6.70 -20.34
CA THR A 467 -23.90 -7.74 -19.76
C THR A 467 -23.20 -8.47 -18.61
N ALA A 468 -23.98 -9.04 -17.70
CA ALA A 468 -23.43 -9.88 -16.62
C ALA A 468 -22.60 -11.05 -17.18
N ASP A 469 -23.02 -11.66 -18.28
CA ASP A 469 -22.33 -12.80 -18.88
C ASP A 469 -20.99 -12.39 -19.52
N SER A 470 -20.90 -11.22 -20.15
CA SER A 470 -19.62 -10.71 -20.67
C SER A 470 -18.62 -10.39 -19.56
N LEU A 471 -19.08 -9.87 -18.42
CA LEU A 471 -18.25 -9.62 -17.24
C LEU A 471 -17.80 -10.93 -16.56
N LYS A 472 -18.68 -11.92 -16.43
CA LYS A 472 -18.32 -13.27 -15.94
C LYS A 472 -17.28 -13.92 -16.85
N ALA A 473 -17.45 -13.84 -18.15
CA ALA A 473 -16.47 -14.37 -19.10
C ALA A 473 -15.11 -13.67 -18.98
N LEU A 474 -15.09 -12.36 -18.72
CA LEU A 474 -13.86 -11.61 -18.49
C LEU A 474 -13.14 -12.08 -17.21
N LEU A 475 -13.88 -12.32 -16.12
CA LEU A 475 -13.31 -12.84 -14.86
C LEU A 475 -12.72 -14.25 -15.04
N VAL A 476 -13.44 -15.14 -15.73
CA VAL A 476 -12.94 -16.50 -16.05
C VAL A 476 -11.65 -16.40 -16.88
N LYS A 477 -11.66 -15.54 -17.90
CA LYS A 477 -10.46 -15.30 -18.72
C LYS A 477 -9.28 -14.82 -17.87
N ALA A 478 -9.49 -13.90 -16.92
CA ALA A 478 -8.44 -13.43 -16.04
C ALA A 478 -7.85 -14.56 -15.17
N VAL A 479 -8.71 -15.46 -14.65
CA VAL A 479 -8.28 -16.66 -13.92
C VAL A 479 -7.43 -17.56 -14.83
N ASP A 480 -7.87 -17.83 -16.05
CA ASP A 480 -7.14 -18.67 -17.01
C ASP A 480 -5.77 -18.05 -17.39
N ASP A 481 -5.73 -16.74 -17.60
CA ASP A 481 -4.49 -16.02 -17.90
C ASP A 481 -3.50 -16.12 -16.70
N ILE A 482 -3.98 -15.97 -15.46
CA ILE A 482 -3.15 -16.15 -14.26
C ILE A 482 -2.60 -17.59 -14.19
N LYS A 483 -3.49 -18.59 -14.31
CA LYS A 483 -3.10 -20.02 -14.27
C LYS A 483 -2.05 -20.34 -15.34
N LYS A 484 -2.21 -19.80 -16.53
CA LYS A 484 -1.26 -19.97 -17.62
C LYS A 484 0.12 -19.39 -17.30
N VAL A 485 0.18 -18.20 -16.72
CA VAL A 485 1.45 -17.57 -16.31
C VAL A 485 2.10 -18.36 -15.17
N MET A 486 1.32 -18.84 -14.22
CA MET A 486 1.78 -19.70 -13.13
C MET A 486 2.13 -21.13 -13.57
N GLN A 487 1.85 -21.51 -14.82
CA GLN A 487 2.05 -22.86 -15.37
C GLN A 487 1.28 -23.96 -14.59
N ILE A 488 0.09 -23.60 -14.11
CA ILE A 488 -0.81 -24.53 -13.42
C ILE A 488 -2.04 -24.81 -14.29
N SER A 489 -2.50 -26.07 -14.23
CA SER A 489 -3.67 -26.56 -14.98
C SER A 489 -4.95 -26.49 -14.13
#